data_29c18b7f72f30ae812bcb98f38ba279b
#
_entry.id   29c18b7f72f30ae812bcb98f38ba279b
#
_cell.length_a   1.000
_cell.length_b   1.000
_cell.length_c   1.000
_cell.angle_alpha   90.00
_cell.angle_beta   90.00
_cell.angle_gamma   90.00
#
_symmetry.space_group_name_H-M   'P 1'
#
loop_
_entity.id
_entity.type
_entity.pdbx_description
1 polymer ?
#
loop_
_entity_poly.entity_id
_entity_poly.type
_entity_poly.pdbx_seq_one_letter_code
_entity_poly.pdbx_strand_id
1 'polypeptide(L)'
;MIRDIINQNEEAQPTDRTLGLLHRDFPQCFNAEGKFDIAAFRELLTDKVDLIKEGSGFNFLGKNYASLLASMDTTTVLVPDLEHNSKPENINSQNVYISGDNLDALKHLVKSYAGRVKCIYIDPPYNTGTDGFVYNDKFNFTVEELQEKLSIGEEQANRILAMTTRGAASHSAWLTFMMPRLQYAKDLLSDDGVIFISIDDNEDRKSVV
;
A
#
# COMPACT_ATOMS: atom_id res chain seq x y z
N MET A 1 -6.36 -16.69 14.43
CA MET A 1 -5.34 -15.71 14.00
C MET A 1 -5.17 -15.67 12.48
N ILE A 2 -4.46 -16.59 11.76
CA ILE A 2 -4.34 -16.50 10.29
C ILE A 2 -5.69 -16.62 9.57
N ARG A 3 -6.57 -17.54 10.01
CA ARG A 3 -7.91 -17.69 9.45
C ARG A 3 -8.76 -16.41 9.61
N ASP A 4 -8.61 -15.70 10.71
CA ASP A 4 -9.32 -14.45 10.95
C ASP A 4 -8.83 -13.35 10.01
N ILE A 5 -7.52 -13.30 9.74
CA ILE A 5 -6.93 -12.38 8.74
C ILE A 5 -7.44 -12.71 7.34
N ILE A 6 -7.52 -13.99 6.97
CA ILE A 6 -8.06 -14.41 5.67
C ILE A 6 -9.49 -13.91 5.52
N ASN A 7 -10.35 -14.16 6.51
CA ASN A 7 -11.74 -13.71 6.48
C ASN A 7 -11.85 -12.18 6.41
N GLN A 8 -11.02 -11.44 7.17
CA GLN A 8 -10.97 -9.97 7.09
C GLN A 8 -10.53 -9.47 5.71
N ASN A 9 -9.56 -10.14 5.09
CA ASN A 9 -9.11 -9.78 3.75
C ASN A 9 -10.18 -10.06 2.68
N GLU A 10 -11.03 -11.08 2.87
CA GLU A 10 -12.18 -11.33 1.99
C GLU A 10 -13.19 -10.19 2.02
N GLU A 11 -13.35 -9.52 3.17
CA GLU A 11 -14.26 -8.37 3.35
C GLU A 11 -13.60 -7.01 3.05
N ALA A 12 -12.27 -6.96 2.87
CA ALA A 12 -11.50 -5.73 2.72
C ALA A 12 -11.96 -4.87 1.53
N GLN A 13 -11.98 -3.55 1.76
CA GLN A 13 -12.32 -2.53 0.77
C GLN A 13 -11.16 -1.56 0.56
N PRO A 14 -11.06 -0.90 -0.61
CA PRO A 14 -9.99 0.06 -0.90
C PRO A 14 -9.92 1.24 0.07
N THR A 15 -11.03 1.55 0.72
CA THR A 15 -11.17 2.68 1.65
C THR A 15 -10.85 2.33 3.10
N ASP A 16 -10.75 1.06 3.46
CA ASP A 16 -10.65 0.63 4.87
C ASP A 16 -9.44 1.21 5.57
N ARG A 17 -8.31 1.26 4.88
CA ARG A 17 -7.10 1.90 5.42
C ARG A 17 -7.33 3.38 5.72
N THR A 18 -7.95 4.11 4.79
CA THR A 18 -8.27 5.54 4.97
C THR A 18 -9.28 5.76 6.09
N LEU A 19 -10.32 4.93 6.16
CA LEU A 19 -11.31 4.98 7.24
C LEU A 19 -10.67 4.66 8.59
N GLY A 20 -9.75 3.70 8.65
CA GLY A 20 -8.99 3.39 9.86
C GLY A 20 -8.16 4.57 10.36
N LEU A 21 -7.50 5.30 9.46
CA LEU A 21 -6.76 6.52 9.78
C LEU A 21 -7.70 7.63 10.28
N LEU A 22 -8.81 7.86 9.59
CA LEU A 22 -9.82 8.85 10.01
C LEU A 22 -10.41 8.52 11.38
N HIS A 23 -10.71 7.24 11.63
CA HIS A 23 -11.24 6.81 12.93
C HIS A 23 -10.23 7.00 14.06
N ARG A 24 -8.94 6.75 13.79
CA ARG A 24 -7.87 6.94 14.76
C ARG A 24 -7.65 8.41 15.09
N ASP A 25 -7.60 9.27 14.06
CA ASP A 25 -7.18 10.66 14.20
C ASP A 25 -8.36 11.61 14.46
N PHE A 26 -9.57 11.21 14.05
CA PHE A 26 -10.80 11.99 14.19
C PHE A 26 -11.98 11.16 14.74
N PRO A 27 -11.81 10.46 15.89
CA PRO A 27 -12.86 9.59 16.42
C PRO A 27 -14.18 10.33 16.71
N GLN A 28 -14.11 11.63 17.00
CA GLN A 28 -15.28 12.49 17.25
C GLN A 28 -16.15 12.72 16.01
N CYS A 29 -15.66 12.40 14.82
CA CYS A 29 -16.41 12.47 13.58
C CYS A 29 -17.12 11.15 13.22
N PHE A 30 -17.19 10.21 14.16
CA PHE A 30 -17.92 8.95 13.98
C PHE A 30 -19.08 8.87 14.99
N ASN A 31 -20.24 8.43 14.52
CA ASN A 31 -21.37 8.20 15.41
C ASN A 31 -21.25 6.83 16.14
N ALA A 32 -22.19 6.55 17.05
CA ALA A 32 -22.22 5.30 17.81
C ALA A 32 -22.36 4.03 16.93
N GLU A 33 -22.82 4.19 15.69
CA GLU A 33 -22.93 3.11 14.69
C GLU A 33 -21.67 2.95 13.83
N GLY A 34 -20.61 3.75 14.09
CA GLY A 34 -19.35 3.76 13.33
C GLY A 34 -19.44 4.46 11.98
N LYS A 35 -20.50 5.25 11.72
CA LYS A 35 -20.64 6.03 10.48
C LYS A 35 -19.93 7.36 10.61
N PHE A 36 -19.18 7.74 9.56
CA PHE A 36 -18.46 9.00 9.50
C PHE A 36 -19.40 10.17 9.26
N ASP A 37 -19.36 11.17 10.16
CA ASP A 37 -20.11 12.41 10.05
C ASP A 37 -19.26 13.48 9.36
N ILE A 38 -19.54 13.69 8.08
CA ILE A 38 -18.83 14.67 7.25
C ILE A 38 -19.16 16.12 7.68
N ALA A 39 -20.32 16.36 8.32
CA ALA A 39 -20.67 17.69 8.79
C ALA A 39 -19.82 18.06 10.02
N ALA A 40 -19.71 17.16 10.99
CA ALA A 40 -18.84 17.31 12.14
C ALA A 40 -17.37 17.48 11.72
N PHE A 41 -16.90 16.71 10.71
CA PHE A 41 -15.54 16.87 10.18
C PHE A 41 -15.32 18.23 9.52
N ARG A 42 -16.31 18.74 8.76
CA ARG A 42 -16.25 20.09 8.17
C ARG A 42 -16.17 21.18 9.22
N GLU A 43 -16.90 21.05 10.32
CA GLU A 43 -16.86 22.03 11.42
C GLU A 43 -15.48 22.14 12.06
N LEU A 44 -14.73 21.02 12.16
CA LEU A 44 -13.35 21.03 12.65
C LEU A 44 -12.39 21.80 11.73
N LEU A 45 -12.70 21.92 10.45
CA LEU A 45 -11.91 22.61 9.45
C LEU A 45 -12.34 24.06 9.23
N THR A 46 -13.50 24.49 9.78
CA THR A 46 -14.04 25.83 9.57
C THR A 46 -13.09 26.88 10.16
N ASP A 47 -12.83 27.92 9.42
CA ASP A 47 -12.00 29.09 9.75
C ASP A 47 -10.46 28.89 9.80
N LYS A 48 -9.96 27.67 9.60
CA LYS A 48 -8.52 27.39 9.68
C LYS A 48 -7.90 26.78 8.42
N VAL A 49 -8.71 26.31 7.50
CA VAL A 49 -8.26 25.64 6.28
C VAL A 49 -9.05 26.10 5.07
N ASP A 50 -8.35 26.64 4.07
CA ASP A 50 -8.95 26.89 2.75
C ASP A 50 -9.24 25.55 2.08
N LEU A 51 -10.52 25.22 1.90
CA LEU A 51 -10.92 24.03 1.18
C LEU A 51 -10.69 24.24 -0.31
N ILE A 52 -9.77 23.48 -0.88
CA ILE A 52 -9.51 23.47 -2.31
C ILE A 52 -10.75 22.93 -3.02
N LYS A 53 -11.39 23.78 -3.83
CA LYS A 53 -12.58 23.40 -4.62
C LYS A 53 -12.21 22.66 -5.90
N GLU A 54 -11.02 22.90 -6.42
CA GLU A 54 -10.48 22.26 -7.61
C GLU A 54 -9.05 21.79 -7.30
N GLY A 55 -8.74 20.55 -7.61
CA GLY A 55 -7.43 19.95 -7.43
C GLY A 55 -7.17 18.87 -8.47
N SER A 56 -5.93 18.72 -8.92
CA SER A 56 -5.51 17.59 -9.72
C SER A 56 -5.32 16.37 -8.82
N GLY A 57 -6.08 15.32 -9.08
CA GLY A 57 -5.90 14.02 -8.45
C GLY A 57 -4.98 13.13 -9.27
N PHE A 58 -4.06 12.43 -8.61
CA PHE A 58 -3.25 11.41 -9.27
C PHE A 58 -4.13 10.20 -9.59
N ASN A 59 -4.40 9.96 -10.87
CA ASN A 59 -5.26 8.86 -11.34
C ASN A 59 -4.51 7.96 -12.32
N PHE A 60 -4.62 6.65 -12.12
CA PHE A 60 -4.08 5.62 -13.01
C PHE A 60 -4.97 4.37 -12.93
N LEU A 61 -4.89 3.52 -13.96
CA LEU A 61 -5.59 2.24 -13.95
C LEU A 61 -5.02 1.36 -12.82
N GLY A 62 -5.89 0.85 -11.95
CA GLY A 62 -5.50 0.02 -10.81
C GLY A 62 -5.28 0.80 -9.50
N LYS A 63 -5.53 2.12 -9.45
CA LYS A 63 -5.40 2.90 -8.20
C LYS A 63 -6.23 2.34 -7.04
N ASN A 64 -7.51 2.05 -7.28
CA ASN A 64 -8.38 1.46 -6.26
C ASN A 64 -7.95 0.04 -5.90
N TYR A 65 -7.44 -0.72 -6.87
CA TYR A 65 -6.86 -2.03 -6.63
C TYR A 65 -5.61 -1.95 -5.74
N ALA A 66 -4.70 -1.02 -6.03
CA ALA A 66 -3.54 -0.76 -5.17
C ALA A 66 -3.95 -0.37 -3.72
N SER A 67 -5.02 0.43 -3.58
CA SER A 67 -5.59 0.79 -2.28
C SER A 67 -6.19 -0.42 -1.55
N LEU A 68 -6.86 -1.32 -2.28
CA LEU A 68 -7.33 -2.59 -1.73
C LEU A 68 -6.17 -3.44 -1.20
N LEU A 69 -5.10 -3.62 -1.99
CA LEU A 69 -3.90 -4.36 -1.56
C LEU A 69 -3.25 -3.76 -0.30
N ALA A 70 -3.27 -2.43 -0.18
CA ALA A 70 -2.78 -1.74 1.02
C ALA A 70 -3.71 -1.89 2.24
N SER A 71 -5.01 -2.13 2.03
CA SER A 71 -5.99 -2.34 3.10
C SER A 71 -5.99 -3.78 3.64
N MET A 72 -5.52 -4.74 2.86
CA MET A 72 -5.44 -6.15 3.26
C MET A 72 -4.22 -6.39 4.17
N ASP A 73 -4.37 -7.15 5.25
CA ASP A 73 -3.23 -7.57 6.09
C ASP A 73 -2.49 -8.78 5.45
N THR A 74 -1.27 -9.01 5.90
CA THR A 74 -0.48 -10.16 5.44
C THR A 74 -0.92 -11.46 6.14
N THR A 75 -0.98 -12.54 5.38
CA THR A 75 -1.19 -13.91 5.88
C THR A 75 0.11 -14.65 6.14
N THR A 76 1.26 -14.00 5.89
CA THR A 76 2.58 -14.59 6.11
C THR A 76 3.03 -14.43 7.56
N VAL A 77 4.09 -15.16 7.92
CA VAL A 77 4.75 -15.05 9.23
C VAL A 77 6.25 -14.84 9.02
N LEU A 78 6.87 -14.06 9.91
CA LEU A 78 8.33 -13.95 9.95
C LEU A 78 8.90 -15.13 10.74
N VAL A 79 9.80 -15.87 10.11
CA VAL A 79 10.51 -17.01 10.73
C VAL A 79 11.99 -16.67 10.83
N PRO A 80 12.62 -16.79 12.02
CA PRO A 80 14.04 -16.53 12.16
C PRO A 80 14.87 -17.60 11.45
N ASP A 81 15.90 -17.17 10.73
CA ASP A 81 16.96 -18.05 10.24
C ASP A 81 17.92 -18.35 11.40
N LEU A 82 17.63 -19.45 12.11
CA LEU A 82 18.38 -19.83 13.30
C LEU A 82 19.84 -20.19 12.99
N GLU A 83 20.10 -20.79 11.83
CA GLU A 83 21.47 -21.13 11.40
C GLU A 83 22.29 -19.88 11.18
N HIS A 84 21.74 -18.89 10.45
CA HIS A 84 22.41 -17.63 10.19
C HIS A 84 22.58 -16.79 11.48
N ASN A 85 21.50 -16.68 12.26
CA ASN A 85 21.46 -15.80 13.43
C ASN A 85 22.33 -16.27 14.60
N SER A 86 22.60 -17.60 14.70
CA SER A 86 23.45 -18.18 15.76
C SER A 86 24.95 -18.10 15.49
N LYS A 87 25.38 -17.63 14.30
CA LYS A 87 26.79 -17.47 13.99
C LYS A 87 27.45 -16.43 14.92
N PRO A 88 28.71 -16.63 15.35
CA PRO A 88 29.39 -15.70 16.26
C PRO A 88 29.41 -14.25 15.78
N GLU A 89 29.53 -14.02 14.48
CA GLU A 89 29.52 -12.70 13.86
C GLU A 89 28.13 -12.02 13.86
N ASN A 90 27.04 -12.77 14.00
CA ASN A 90 25.67 -12.29 13.88
C ASN A 90 24.92 -12.19 15.20
N ILE A 91 25.33 -12.96 16.22
CA ILE A 91 24.56 -13.12 17.48
C ILE A 91 24.30 -11.78 18.23
N ASN A 92 25.14 -10.77 18.03
CA ASN A 92 24.98 -9.44 18.62
C ASN A 92 24.60 -8.37 17.61
N SER A 93 24.25 -8.75 16.36
CA SER A 93 23.86 -7.79 15.34
C SER A 93 22.54 -7.13 15.68
N GLN A 94 22.50 -5.80 15.52
CA GLN A 94 21.25 -5.02 15.60
C GLN A 94 20.61 -4.83 14.22
N ASN A 95 21.27 -5.31 13.15
CA ASN A 95 20.76 -5.23 11.79
C ASN A 95 19.81 -6.40 11.52
N VAL A 96 18.76 -6.13 10.76
CA VAL A 96 17.77 -7.14 10.36
C VAL A 96 17.74 -7.24 8.83
N TYR A 97 17.80 -8.45 8.32
CA TYR A 97 17.56 -8.76 6.92
C TYR A 97 16.29 -9.62 6.82
N ILE A 98 15.34 -9.18 5.99
CA ILE A 98 14.08 -9.91 5.76
C ILE A 98 14.06 -10.36 4.30
N SER A 99 13.92 -11.66 4.06
CA SER A 99 13.78 -12.25 2.73
C SER A 99 12.33 -12.64 2.48
N GLY A 100 11.79 -12.22 1.34
CA GLY A 100 10.42 -12.52 0.94
C GLY A 100 9.81 -11.41 0.10
N ASP A 101 8.47 -11.41 -0.01
CA ASP A 101 7.76 -10.32 -0.66
C ASP A 101 7.88 -9.04 0.18
N ASN A 102 8.27 -7.94 -0.45
CA ASN A 102 8.53 -6.70 0.26
C ASN A 102 7.26 -6.02 0.76
N LEU A 103 6.10 -6.21 0.12
CA LEU A 103 4.83 -5.68 0.64
C LEU A 103 4.42 -6.42 1.93
N ASP A 104 4.58 -7.75 1.97
CA ASP A 104 4.36 -8.54 3.19
C ASP A 104 5.34 -8.12 4.30
N ALA A 105 6.62 -7.94 3.96
CA ALA A 105 7.64 -7.48 4.91
C ALA A 105 7.28 -6.10 5.49
N LEU A 106 6.84 -5.14 4.67
CA LEU A 106 6.40 -3.82 5.13
C LEU A 106 5.19 -3.90 6.06
N LYS A 107 4.20 -4.76 5.76
CA LYS A 107 3.05 -5.01 6.64
C LYS A 107 3.45 -5.55 8.01
N HIS A 108 4.48 -6.40 8.07
CA HIS A 108 5.04 -6.84 9.35
C HIS A 108 5.78 -5.71 10.08
N LEU A 109 6.60 -4.94 9.36
CA LEU A 109 7.42 -3.89 9.94
C LEU A 109 6.59 -2.77 10.56
N VAL A 110 5.51 -2.35 9.92
CA VAL A 110 4.68 -1.25 10.42
C VAL A 110 4.08 -1.55 11.80
N LYS A 111 3.86 -2.83 12.13
CA LYS A 111 3.34 -3.25 13.45
C LYS A 111 4.27 -2.87 14.62
N SER A 112 5.57 -2.70 14.36
CA SER A 112 6.59 -2.41 15.39
C SER A 112 7.39 -1.13 15.15
N TYR A 113 7.44 -0.65 13.91
CA TYR A 113 8.30 0.46 13.50
C TYR A 113 7.55 1.66 12.91
N ALA A 114 6.22 1.72 12.99
CA ALA A 114 5.45 2.87 12.54
C ALA A 114 5.96 4.17 13.16
N GLY A 115 6.21 5.18 12.32
CA GLY A 115 6.70 6.50 12.75
C GLY A 115 8.13 6.53 13.33
N ARG A 116 8.94 5.48 13.12
CA ARG A 116 10.25 5.33 13.76
C ARG A 116 11.45 5.32 12.81
N VAL A 117 11.21 5.17 11.52
CA VAL A 117 12.28 5.06 10.52
C VAL A 117 12.72 6.45 10.08
N LYS A 118 14.00 6.75 10.19
CA LYS A 118 14.58 8.05 9.83
C LYS A 118 14.92 8.17 8.35
N CYS A 119 15.31 7.08 7.74
CA CYS A 119 15.72 7.07 6.34
C CYS A 119 15.27 5.78 5.67
N ILE A 120 14.62 5.92 4.54
CA ILE A 120 14.28 4.81 3.65
C ILE A 120 14.99 5.05 2.33
N TYR A 121 15.73 4.08 1.84
CA TYR A 121 16.29 4.05 0.49
C TYR A 121 15.71 2.84 -0.24
N ILE A 122 15.16 3.06 -1.43
CA ILE A 122 14.65 2.00 -2.29
C ILE A 122 15.17 2.14 -3.71
N ASP A 123 15.42 1.00 -4.31
CA ASP A 123 15.83 0.84 -5.69
C ASP A 123 14.83 -0.13 -6.37
N PRO A 124 13.64 0.37 -6.76
CA PRO A 124 12.61 -0.46 -7.38
C PRO A 124 12.97 -0.81 -8.81
N PRO A 125 12.30 -1.79 -9.43
CA PRO A 125 12.44 -2.00 -10.87
C PRO A 125 12.04 -0.74 -11.63
N TYR A 126 12.80 -0.41 -12.70
CA TYR A 126 12.65 0.85 -13.44
C TYR A 126 11.65 0.78 -14.60
N ASN A 127 11.04 -0.39 -14.81
CA ASN A 127 10.05 -0.62 -15.86
C ASN A 127 10.58 -0.28 -17.28
N THR A 128 11.86 -0.54 -17.51
CA THR A 128 12.52 -0.25 -18.80
C THR A 128 12.20 -1.26 -19.90
N GLY A 129 11.47 -2.34 -19.55
CA GLY A 129 11.20 -3.47 -20.43
C GLY A 129 12.37 -4.47 -20.53
N THR A 130 13.54 -4.10 -20.03
CA THR A 130 14.75 -4.95 -20.01
C THR A 130 15.17 -5.35 -18.60
N ASP A 131 14.62 -4.70 -17.59
CA ASP A 131 14.88 -4.94 -16.16
C ASP A 131 14.14 -6.15 -15.57
N GLY A 132 13.37 -6.87 -16.41
CA GLY A 132 12.60 -8.03 -15.99
C GLY A 132 11.40 -7.70 -15.09
N PHE A 133 11.01 -6.44 -14.99
CA PHE A 133 9.80 -6.08 -14.27
C PHE A 133 8.59 -6.69 -14.94
N VAL A 134 7.93 -7.55 -14.17
CA VAL A 134 6.66 -8.17 -14.51
C VAL A 134 5.80 -8.07 -13.27
N TYR A 135 4.72 -7.30 -13.36
CA TYR A 135 3.76 -7.27 -12.27
C TYR A 135 3.11 -8.65 -12.15
N ASN A 136 3.40 -9.34 -11.05
CA ASN A 136 2.82 -10.64 -10.74
C ASN A 136 2.13 -10.54 -9.39
N ASP A 137 0.81 -10.54 -9.41
CA ASP A 137 0.00 -10.49 -8.19
C ASP A 137 -0.23 -11.89 -7.63
N LYS A 138 -0.16 -12.00 -6.32
CA LYS A 138 -0.49 -13.23 -5.59
C LYS A 138 -2.00 -13.43 -5.39
N PHE A 139 -2.79 -12.38 -5.59
CA PHE A 139 -4.22 -12.38 -5.37
C PHE A 139 -4.95 -12.77 -6.65
N ASN A 140 -5.65 -13.89 -6.61
CA ASN A 140 -6.42 -14.43 -7.74
C ASN A 140 -7.88 -13.97 -7.63
N PHE A 141 -8.12 -12.66 -7.75
CA PHE A 141 -9.49 -12.14 -7.80
C PHE A 141 -10.16 -12.52 -9.12
N THR A 142 -11.45 -12.83 -9.05
CA THR A 142 -12.31 -12.94 -10.25
C THR A 142 -12.78 -11.57 -10.72
N VAL A 143 -13.36 -11.51 -11.91
CA VAL A 143 -13.96 -10.28 -12.45
C VAL A 143 -15.05 -9.78 -11.53
N GLU A 144 -15.92 -10.68 -11.07
CA GLU A 144 -17.04 -10.40 -10.20
C GLU A 144 -16.60 -9.84 -8.85
N GLU A 145 -15.59 -10.45 -8.24
CA GLU A 145 -15.01 -9.98 -6.98
C GLU A 145 -14.42 -8.58 -7.11
N LEU A 146 -13.74 -8.27 -8.22
CA LEU A 146 -13.21 -6.92 -8.46
C LEU A 146 -14.31 -5.90 -8.73
N GLN A 147 -15.37 -6.28 -9.45
CA GLN A 147 -16.52 -5.41 -9.65
C GLN A 147 -17.17 -5.03 -8.32
N GLU A 148 -17.38 -5.99 -7.43
CA GLU A 148 -17.99 -5.77 -6.12
C GLU A 148 -17.08 -4.93 -5.22
N LYS A 149 -15.82 -5.36 -5.04
CA LYS A 149 -14.85 -4.70 -4.11
C LYS A 149 -14.47 -3.28 -4.53
N LEU A 150 -14.37 -3.03 -5.82
CA LEU A 150 -13.90 -1.75 -6.34
C LEU A 150 -15.06 -0.86 -6.84
N SER A 151 -16.28 -1.38 -6.86
CA SER A 151 -17.47 -0.70 -7.43
C SER A 151 -17.22 -0.21 -8.87
N ILE A 152 -16.68 -1.09 -9.72
CA ILE A 152 -16.32 -0.81 -11.11
C ILE A 152 -17.08 -1.69 -12.09
N GLY A 153 -17.11 -1.28 -13.37
CA GLY A 153 -17.72 -2.08 -14.44
C GLY A 153 -16.82 -3.26 -14.86
N GLU A 154 -17.42 -4.25 -15.54
CA GLU A 154 -16.75 -5.47 -16.02
C GLU A 154 -15.54 -5.17 -16.92
N GLU A 155 -15.65 -4.21 -17.82
CA GLU A 155 -14.55 -3.82 -18.70
C GLU A 155 -13.33 -3.35 -17.91
N GLN A 156 -13.54 -2.53 -16.89
CA GLN A 156 -12.47 -2.02 -16.04
C GLN A 156 -11.86 -3.14 -15.17
N ALA A 157 -12.68 -4.04 -14.63
CA ALA A 157 -12.22 -5.20 -13.89
C ALA A 157 -11.35 -6.12 -14.76
N ASN A 158 -11.79 -6.42 -15.98
CA ASN A 158 -11.01 -7.19 -16.96
C ASN A 158 -9.67 -6.51 -17.31
N ARG A 159 -9.65 -5.18 -17.45
CA ARG A 159 -8.39 -4.43 -17.73
C ARG A 159 -7.42 -4.52 -16.55
N ILE A 160 -7.90 -4.43 -15.32
CA ILE A 160 -7.07 -4.59 -14.12
C ILE A 160 -6.51 -6.01 -14.07
N LEU A 161 -7.34 -7.04 -14.25
CA LEU A 161 -6.88 -8.42 -14.29
C LEU A 161 -5.87 -8.68 -15.40
N ALA A 162 -6.10 -8.16 -16.58
CA ALA A 162 -5.16 -8.28 -17.69
C ALA A 162 -3.80 -7.63 -17.36
N MET A 163 -3.81 -6.52 -16.63
CA MET A 163 -2.61 -5.83 -16.17
C MET A 163 -1.87 -6.63 -15.09
N THR A 164 -2.60 -7.26 -14.16
CA THR A 164 -2.02 -7.92 -12.98
C THR A 164 -1.64 -9.39 -13.22
N THR A 165 -2.30 -10.08 -14.15
CA THR A 165 -2.11 -11.52 -14.38
C THR A 165 -1.19 -11.86 -15.55
N ARG A 166 -1.01 -10.96 -16.52
CA ARG A 166 -0.22 -11.21 -17.74
C ARG A 166 1.20 -10.64 -17.72
N GLY A 167 1.65 -10.19 -16.56
CA GLY A 167 2.98 -9.62 -16.46
C GLY A 167 3.14 -8.35 -17.29
N ALA A 168 2.18 -7.47 -17.23
CA ALA A 168 2.23 -6.21 -17.97
C ALA A 168 3.31 -5.29 -17.40
N ALA A 169 4.26 -4.93 -18.24
CA ALA A 169 5.20 -3.84 -18.02
C ALA A 169 4.57 -2.53 -18.53
N SER A 170 3.71 -1.92 -17.74
CA SER A 170 3.10 -0.61 -18.06
C SER A 170 3.26 0.34 -16.89
N HIS A 171 3.21 1.66 -17.13
CA HIS A 171 3.24 2.65 -16.05
C HIS A 171 2.15 2.41 -15.02
N SER A 172 0.93 2.05 -15.46
CA SER A 172 -0.16 1.71 -14.55
C SER A 172 0.14 0.47 -13.70
N ALA A 173 0.77 -0.55 -14.27
CA ALA A 173 1.19 -1.75 -13.54
C ALA A 173 2.28 -1.40 -12.51
N TRP A 174 3.26 -0.60 -12.91
CA TRP A 174 4.32 -0.13 -12.03
C TRP A 174 3.77 0.72 -10.87
N LEU A 175 2.87 1.67 -11.16
CA LEU A 175 2.21 2.49 -10.15
C LEU A 175 1.35 1.64 -9.20
N THR A 176 0.65 0.64 -9.72
CA THR A 176 -0.14 -0.30 -8.92
C THR A 176 0.76 -1.13 -7.99
N PHE A 177 1.95 -1.51 -8.45
CA PHE A 177 2.95 -2.18 -7.64
C PHE A 177 3.54 -1.26 -6.57
N MET A 178 3.89 -0.03 -6.92
CA MET A 178 4.60 0.91 -6.03
C MET A 178 3.69 1.53 -4.96
N MET A 179 2.46 1.89 -5.31
CA MET A 179 1.57 2.66 -4.43
C MET A 179 1.37 2.03 -3.04
N PRO A 180 1.01 0.75 -2.87
CA PRO A 180 0.85 0.16 -1.54
C PRO A 180 2.16 0.14 -0.75
N ARG A 181 3.30 -0.04 -1.42
CA ARG A 181 4.63 -0.02 -0.80
C ARG A 181 5.01 1.37 -0.28
N LEU A 182 4.74 2.41 -1.07
CA LEU A 182 4.97 3.80 -0.67
C LEU A 182 4.05 4.24 0.47
N GLN A 183 2.81 3.74 0.51
CA GLN A 183 1.90 4.00 1.63
C GLN A 183 2.45 3.42 2.94
N TYR A 184 2.93 2.19 2.94
CA TYR A 184 3.56 1.58 4.12
C TYR A 184 4.91 2.22 4.45
N ALA A 185 5.70 2.60 3.45
CA ALA A 185 6.94 3.34 3.68
C ALA A 185 6.68 4.68 4.39
N LYS A 186 5.63 5.40 3.97
CA LYS A 186 5.19 6.64 4.64
C LYS A 186 4.82 6.38 6.11
N ASP A 187 4.09 5.30 6.41
CA ASP A 187 3.71 4.97 7.78
C ASP A 187 4.91 4.60 8.66
N LEU A 188 5.96 4.06 8.08
CA LEU A 188 7.20 3.74 8.80
C LEU A 188 8.03 4.99 9.12
N LEU A 189 7.98 6.02 8.26
CA LEU A 189 8.78 7.23 8.44
C LEU A 189 8.35 8.01 9.68
N SER A 190 9.34 8.48 10.44
CA SER A 190 9.14 9.50 11.47
C SER A 190 8.82 10.85 10.82
N ASP A 191 8.28 11.81 11.60
CA ASP A 191 7.87 13.13 11.11
C ASP A 191 9.03 13.90 10.42
N ASP A 192 10.27 13.65 10.84
CA ASP A 192 11.50 14.21 10.27
C ASP A 192 12.27 13.18 9.40
N GLY A 193 11.62 12.09 9.02
CA GLY A 193 12.19 11.03 8.18
C GLY A 193 12.18 11.41 6.69
N VAL A 194 13.10 10.79 5.93
CA VAL A 194 13.25 11.01 4.49
C VAL A 194 13.22 9.69 3.73
N ILE A 195 12.72 9.71 2.51
CA ILE A 195 12.77 8.59 1.57
C ILE A 195 13.54 8.99 0.32
N PHE A 196 14.44 8.12 -0.13
CA PHE A 196 15.15 8.23 -1.41
C PHE A 196 14.72 7.08 -2.30
N ILE A 197 14.37 7.39 -3.55
CA ILE A 197 13.89 6.43 -4.54
C ILE A 197 14.73 6.59 -5.79
N SER A 198 15.47 5.53 -6.18
CA SER A 198 16.13 5.49 -7.49
C SER A 198 15.08 5.17 -8.55
N ILE A 199 15.00 6.01 -9.56
CA ILE A 199 14.16 5.78 -10.75
C ILE A 199 14.92 6.22 -11.98
N ASP A 200 14.53 5.75 -13.15
CA ASP A 200 15.06 6.22 -14.41
C ASP A 200 14.03 7.07 -15.19
N ASP A 201 14.44 7.63 -16.31
CA ASP A 201 13.61 8.53 -17.12
C ASP A 201 12.30 7.90 -17.63
N ASN A 202 12.16 6.56 -17.57
CA ASN A 202 10.91 5.89 -17.96
C ASN A 202 9.76 6.19 -17.01
N GLU A 203 10.04 6.28 -15.70
CA GLU A 203 9.01 6.50 -14.69
C GLU A 203 9.05 7.91 -14.08
N ASP A 204 10.15 8.66 -14.24
CA ASP A 204 10.31 10.02 -13.69
C ASP A 204 9.24 10.99 -14.21
N ARG A 205 9.02 11.04 -15.53
CA ARG A 205 8.15 12.06 -16.15
C ARG A 205 6.81 11.57 -16.64
N LYS A 206 6.60 10.26 -16.72
CA LYS A 206 5.37 9.66 -17.26
C LYS A 206 4.33 9.33 -16.19
N SER A 207 4.73 9.39 -14.93
CA SER A 207 3.81 9.24 -13.79
C SER A 207 2.98 10.50 -13.52
N VAL A 208 3.15 11.56 -14.30
CA VAL A 208 2.55 12.90 -14.11
C VAL A 208 1.59 13.27 -15.25
N VAL A 209 0.89 12.31 -15.83
CA VAL A 209 -0.14 12.60 -16.86
C VAL A 209 -1.52 12.29 -16.34
#